data_978c51807bcbd6035dffda03160d95ed
#
_entry.id   978c51807bcbd6035dffda03160d95ed
#
_cell.length_a   1.000
_cell.length_b   1.000
_cell.length_c   1.000
_cell.angle_alpha   90.00
_cell.angle_beta   90.00
_cell.angle_gamma   90.00
#
_symmetry.space_group_name_H-M   'P 1'
#
loop_
_entity.id
_entity.type
_entity.pdbx_description
1 polymer ?
#
loop_
_entity_poly.entity_id
_entity_poly.type
_entity_poly.pdbx_seq_one_letter_code
_entity_poly.pdbx_strand_id
1 'polypeptide(L)'
;MYLYHYYDKKGKPFQNLSDLSFEEANQVLENIRKTNPDSFCAKRSEDYMTSRLYFESILREEFIKKGGNIQRAVPHYMVIGHCPWLSSWYEDSVFVKIPIEEFCLIGSIGSGFDKILYTIGFCQTAC
;
A
#
# COMPACT_ATOMS: atom_id res chain seq x y z
N MET A 1 9.96 -8.96 14.00
CA MET A 1 9.39 -7.73 13.39
C MET A 1 8.35 -8.12 12.36
N TYR A 2 7.21 -7.43 12.37
CA TYR A 2 6.09 -7.75 11.51
C TYR A 2 5.70 -6.58 10.63
N LEU A 3 5.22 -6.87 9.44
CA LEU A 3 4.57 -5.94 8.53
C LEU A 3 3.06 -6.10 8.63
N TYR A 4 2.35 -4.98 8.68
CA TYR A 4 0.90 -4.91 8.78
C TYR A 4 0.30 -4.28 7.53
N HIS A 5 -0.72 -4.92 6.99
CA HIS A 5 -1.56 -4.39 5.94
C HIS A 5 -2.99 -4.25 6.48
N TYR A 6 -3.44 -3.01 6.61
CA TYR A 6 -4.78 -2.71 7.10
C TYR A 6 -5.76 -2.59 5.95
N TYR A 7 -6.96 -3.06 6.15
CA TYR A 7 -8.04 -2.95 5.18
C TYR A 7 -9.40 -2.98 5.88
N ASP A 8 -10.47 -2.59 5.19
CA ASP A 8 -11.83 -2.69 5.71
C ASP A 8 -12.31 -4.14 5.62
N LYS A 9 -12.98 -4.62 6.66
CA LYS A 9 -13.49 -5.99 6.74
C LYS A 9 -14.47 -6.34 5.61
N LYS A 10 -15.17 -5.35 5.08
CA LYS A 10 -16.06 -5.51 3.93
C LYS A 10 -15.31 -5.72 2.61
N GLY A 11 -14.02 -5.36 2.56
CA GLY A 11 -13.15 -5.54 1.41
C GLY A 11 -12.32 -6.81 1.48
N LYS A 12 -11.28 -6.83 0.67
CA LYS A 12 -10.27 -7.90 0.65
C LYS A 12 -8.89 -7.32 0.92
N PRO A 13 -7.98 -8.11 1.52
CA PRO A 13 -6.62 -7.65 1.70
C PRO A 13 -5.94 -7.43 0.34
N PHE A 14 -4.99 -6.51 0.31
CA PHE A 14 -4.16 -6.21 -0.85
C PHE A 14 -4.90 -5.68 -2.09
N GLN A 15 -6.14 -5.22 -1.94
CA GLN A 15 -6.78 -4.42 -2.97
C GLN A 15 -6.08 -3.06 -3.06
N ASN A 16 -5.76 -2.65 -4.29
CA ASN A 16 -4.92 -1.48 -4.52
C ASN A 16 -5.50 -0.64 -5.65
N LEU A 17 -5.68 0.65 -5.41
CA LEU A 17 -6.16 1.58 -6.43
C LEU A 17 -5.28 1.59 -7.68
N SER A 18 -3.98 1.38 -7.52
CA SER A 18 -3.04 1.38 -8.64
C SER A 18 -3.14 0.15 -9.54
N ASP A 19 -3.83 -0.91 -9.11
CA ASP A 19 -4.16 -2.07 -9.94
C ASP A 19 -5.33 -1.81 -10.90
N LEU A 20 -6.09 -0.76 -10.64
CA LEU A 20 -7.20 -0.33 -11.48
C LEU A 20 -6.73 0.59 -12.60
N SER A 21 -7.54 0.77 -13.64
CA SER A 21 -7.30 1.84 -14.60
C SER A 21 -7.40 3.20 -13.90
N PHE A 22 -6.82 4.24 -14.50
CA PHE A 22 -6.89 5.59 -13.95
C PHE A 22 -8.34 6.06 -13.75
N GLU A 23 -9.20 5.77 -14.70
CA GLU A 23 -10.64 6.12 -14.63
C GLU A 23 -11.36 5.35 -13.52
N GLU A 24 -11.15 4.04 -13.43
CA GLU A 24 -11.74 3.21 -12.39
C GLU A 24 -11.28 3.63 -10.99
N ALA A 25 -9.99 3.90 -10.81
CA ALA A 25 -9.46 4.36 -9.53
C ALA A 25 -10.08 5.70 -9.10
N ASN A 26 -10.20 6.66 -10.02
CA ASN A 26 -10.86 7.93 -9.74
C ASN A 26 -12.35 7.75 -9.44
N GLN A 27 -13.03 6.82 -10.12
CA GLN A 27 -14.43 6.49 -9.83
C GLN A 27 -14.60 5.92 -8.41
N VAL A 28 -13.69 5.06 -7.97
CA VAL A 28 -13.67 4.53 -6.58
C VAL A 28 -13.51 5.68 -5.58
N LEU A 29 -12.57 6.58 -5.82
CA LEU A 29 -12.34 7.75 -4.95
C LEU A 29 -13.56 8.66 -4.90
N GLU A 30 -14.22 8.90 -6.02
CA GLU A 30 -15.43 9.70 -6.07
C GLU A 30 -16.60 9.05 -5.30
N ASN A 31 -16.75 7.74 -5.41
CA ASN A 31 -17.73 7.00 -4.63
C ASN A 31 -17.46 7.09 -3.12
N ILE A 32 -16.19 7.02 -2.71
CA ILE A 32 -15.79 7.19 -1.30
C ILE A 32 -16.17 8.59 -0.81
N ARG A 33 -15.91 9.64 -1.60
CA ARG A 33 -16.28 11.02 -1.25
C ARG A 33 -17.79 11.19 -1.06
N LYS A 34 -18.58 10.49 -1.85
CA LYS A 34 -20.05 10.53 -1.76
C LYS A 34 -20.60 9.72 -0.58
N THR A 35 -20.05 8.54 -0.33
CA THR A 35 -20.59 7.60 0.65
C THR A 35 -20.00 7.79 2.05
N ASN A 36 -18.76 8.24 2.16
CA ASN A 36 -18.06 8.45 3.42
C ASN A 36 -17.16 9.70 3.37
N PRO A 37 -17.76 10.91 3.29
CA PRO A 37 -17.01 12.16 3.07
C PRO A 37 -16.07 12.54 4.21
N ASP A 38 -16.28 12.02 5.41
CA ASP A 38 -15.45 12.31 6.58
C ASP A 38 -14.23 11.41 6.69
N SER A 39 -14.14 10.37 5.88
CA SER A 39 -12.98 9.46 5.88
C SER A 39 -11.71 10.14 5.37
N PHE A 40 -10.56 9.67 5.84
CA PHE A 40 -9.27 10.15 5.32
C PHE A 40 -9.14 9.93 3.82
N CYS A 41 -9.66 8.83 3.29
CA CYS A 41 -9.64 8.54 1.86
C CYS A 41 -10.44 9.55 1.04
N ALA A 42 -11.56 10.04 1.57
CA ALA A 42 -12.40 11.04 0.90
C ALA A 42 -11.71 12.42 0.82
N LYS A 43 -10.81 12.72 1.74
CA LYS A 43 -10.10 14.00 1.83
C LYS A 43 -8.89 14.11 0.88
N ARG A 44 -8.60 13.05 0.12
CA ARG A 44 -7.54 13.06 -0.90
C ARG A 44 -7.91 14.05 -2.01
N SER A 45 -6.88 14.74 -2.53
CA SER A 45 -7.04 15.71 -3.62
C SER A 45 -7.53 15.04 -4.92
N GLU A 46 -8.04 15.83 -5.84
CA GLU A 46 -8.52 15.35 -7.15
C GLU A 46 -7.38 14.76 -8.00
N ASP A 47 -6.16 15.26 -7.82
CA ASP A 47 -4.95 14.79 -8.51
C ASP A 47 -4.22 13.64 -7.78
N TYR A 48 -4.84 13.08 -6.75
CA TYR A 48 -4.23 12.05 -5.92
C TYR A 48 -3.69 10.86 -6.73
N MET A 49 -4.45 10.34 -7.69
CA MET A 49 -4.00 9.21 -8.50
C MET A 49 -2.81 9.56 -9.39
N THR A 50 -2.78 10.76 -9.94
CA THR A 50 -1.64 11.24 -10.73
C THR A 50 -0.37 11.27 -9.89
N SER A 51 -0.43 11.87 -8.71
CA SER A 51 0.69 11.94 -7.76
C SER A 51 1.11 10.56 -7.27
N ARG A 52 0.15 9.71 -6.94
CA ARG A 52 0.42 8.34 -6.49
C ARG A 52 1.17 7.52 -7.52
N LEU A 53 0.71 7.50 -8.76
CA LEU A 53 1.35 6.74 -9.85
C LEU A 53 2.75 7.28 -10.16
N TYR A 54 2.95 8.58 -10.07
CA TYR A 54 4.26 9.21 -10.23
C TYR A 54 5.25 8.75 -9.16
N PHE A 55 4.86 8.79 -7.88
CA PHE A 55 5.73 8.32 -6.78
C PHE A 55 5.97 6.82 -6.85
N GLU A 56 4.99 6.03 -7.22
CA GLU A 56 5.16 4.58 -7.41
C GLU A 56 6.16 4.27 -8.54
N SER A 57 6.19 5.07 -9.60
CA SER A 57 7.19 4.91 -10.66
C SER A 57 8.61 5.16 -10.19
N ILE A 58 8.81 6.18 -9.36
CA ILE A 58 10.10 6.48 -8.74
C ILE A 58 10.54 5.34 -7.82
N LEU A 59 9.65 4.86 -6.96
CA LEU A 59 9.93 3.74 -6.06
C LEU A 59 10.32 2.49 -6.82
N ARG A 60 9.64 2.21 -7.92
CA ARG A 60 9.94 1.09 -8.79
C ARG A 60 11.34 1.19 -9.39
N GLU A 61 11.68 2.35 -9.93
CA GLU A 61 13.01 2.59 -10.49
C GLU A 61 14.11 2.43 -9.45
N GLU A 62 13.94 3.00 -8.27
CA GLU A 62 14.90 2.88 -7.17
C GLU A 62 15.04 1.43 -6.68
N PHE A 63 13.96 0.69 -6.62
CA PHE A 63 13.99 -0.73 -6.28
C PHE A 63 14.80 -1.54 -7.29
N ILE A 64 14.61 -1.30 -8.59
CA ILE A 64 15.39 -1.94 -9.67
C ILE A 64 16.87 -1.57 -9.58
N LYS A 65 17.19 -0.29 -9.37
CA LYS A 65 18.58 0.18 -9.21
C LYS A 65 19.31 -0.51 -8.06
N LYS A 66 18.60 -0.84 -6.99
CA LYS A 66 19.12 -1.57 -5.83
C LYS A 66 19.20 -3.09 -6.03
N GLY A 67 18.93 -3.58 -7.21
CA GLY A 67 18.99 -5.02 -7.55
C GLY A 67 17.70 -5.77 -7.26
N GLY A 68 16.60 -5.07 -7.00
CA GLY A 68 15.30 -5.69 -6.78
C GLY A 68 14.71 -6.29 -8.06
N ASN A 69 14.07 -7.44 -7.93
CA ASN A 69 13.37 -8.11 -9.01
C ASN A 69 11.86 -7.85 -8.91
N ILE A 70 11.33 -7.17 -9.90
CA ILE A 70 9.93 -6.74 -9.93
C ILE A 70 9.03 -7.88 -10.44
N GLN A 71 8.07 -8.28 -9.62
CA GLN A 71 7.03 -9.25 -9.97
C GLN A 71 5.68 -8.60 -10.26
N ARG A 72 5.46 -7.37 -9.78
CA ARG A 72 4.23 -6.61 -9.97
C ARG A 72 4.53 -5.24 -10.57
N ALA A 73 3.61 -4.75 -11.38
CA ALA A 73 3.72 -3.40 -11.95
C ALA A 73 3.60 -2.30 -10.88
N VAL A 74 2.84 -2.56 -9.83
CA VAL A 74 2.59 -1.62 -8.73
C VAL A 74 2.84 -2.26 -7.37
N PRO A 75 3.27 -1.48 -6.36
CA PRO A 75 3.61 -2.01 -5.04
C PRO A 75 2.37 -2.33 -4.21
N HIS A 76 2.52 -3.22 -3.23
CA HIS A 76 1.65 -3.30 -2.08
C HIS A 76 2.17 -2.40 -0.96
N TYR A 77 1.26 -1.90 -0.14
CA TYR A 77 1.59 -1.02 0.99
C TYR A 77 1.41 -1.75 2.31
N MET A 78 2.46 -1.75 3.11
CA MET A 78 2.46 -2.30 4.46
C MET A 78 3.25 -1.37 5.38
N VAL A 79 3.00 -1.46 6.67
CA VAL A 79 3.75 -0.70 7.68
C VAL A 79 4.46 -1.64 8.63
N ILE A 80 5.63 -1.21 9.11
CA ILE A 80 6.37 -1.93 10.14
C ILE A 80 5.72 -1.66 11.49
N GLY A 81 5.33 -2.75 12.16
CA GLY A 81 4.70 -2.68 13.47
C GLY A 81 3.23 -2.25 13.42
N HIS A 82 2.58 -2.31 14.56
CA HIS A 82 1.18 -1.92 14.71
C HIS A 82 1.02 -0.41 14.60
N CYS A 83 0.09 0.05 13.76
CA CYS A 83 -0.17 1.46 13.51
C CYS A 83 -1.64 1.81 13.75
N PRO A 84 -2.02 2.24 14.98
CA PRO A 84 -3.40 2.61 15.29
C PRO A 84 -3.95 3.73 14.42
N TRP A 85 -3.12 4.69 14.04
CA TRP A 85 -3.52 5.78 13.16
C TRP A 85 -3.97 5.25 11.78
N LEU A 86 -3.20 4.35 11.18
CA LEU A 86 -3.58 3.78 9.88
C LEU A 86 -4.82 2.87 10.01
N SER A 87 -4.93 2.15 11.12
CA SER A 87 -6.15 1.39 11.44
C SER A 87 -7.39 2.27 11.48
N SER A 88 -7.28 3.49 11.99
CA SER A 88 -8.39 4.44 12.09
C SER A 88 -8.93 4.97 10.75
N TRP A 89 -8.23 4.69 9.65
CA TRP A 89 -8.69 5.05 8.31
C TRP A 89 -9.90 4.26 7.84
N TYR A 90 -10.16 3.11 8.46
CA TYR A 90 -11.21 2.18 8.09
C TYR A 90 -12.28 2.12 9.17
N GLU A 91 -13.54 2.03 8.77
CA GLU A 91 -14.67 1.94 9.70
C GLU A 91 -14.62 0.63 10.49
N ASP A 92 -14.39 -0.47 9.81
CA ASP A 92 -14.24 -1.80 10.39
C ASP A 92 -12.88 -2.37 10.02
N SER A 93 -11.85 -1.87 10.67
CA SER A 93 -10.46 -2.17 10.35
C SER A 93 -10.06 -3.56 10.79
N VAL A 94 -9.50 -4.29 9.85
CA VAL A 94 -8.81 -5.55 10.08
C VAL A 94 -7.42 -5.50 9.46
N PHE A 95 -6.56 -6.44 9.76
CA PHE A 95 -5.21 -6.46 9.21
C PHE A 95 -4.72 -7.86 8.87
N VAL A 96 -3.81 -7.92 7.92
CA VAL A 96 -2.90 -9.04 7.69
C VAL A 96 -1.56 -8.70 8.31
N LYS A 97 -0.98 -9.64 9.03
CA LYS A 97 0.31 -9.50 9.71
C LYS A 97 1.26 -10.55 9.14
N ILE A 98 2.40 -10.11 8.64
CA ILE A 98 3.40 -10.99 8.01
C ILE A 98 4.76 -10.75 8.67
N PRO A 99 5.49 -11.80 9.12
CA PRO A 99 6.86 -11.64 9.59
C PRO A 99 7.73 -11.03 8.50
N ILE A 100 8.59 -10.07 8.86
CA ILE A 100 9.48 -9.42 7.88
C ILE A 100 10.44 -10.43 7.23
N GLU A 101 10.75 -11.50 7.92
CA GLU A 101 11.64 -12.58 7.45
C GLU A 101 11.06 -13.35 6.26
N GLU A 102 9.73 -13.29 6.07
CA GLU A 102 9.06 -13.87 4.89
C GLU A 102 9.32 -13.05 3.61
N PHE A 103 9.86 -11.85 3.74
CA PHE A 103 10.27 -11.03 2.62
C PHE A 103 11.79 -11.14 2.43
N CYS A 104 12.20 -11.34 1.18
CA CYS A 104 13.61 -11.31 0.84
C CYS A 104 14.13 -9.88 1.03
N LEU A 105 14.93 -9.67 2.05
CA LEU A 105 15.70 -8.45 2.17
C LEU A 105 16.72 -8.41 1.04
N ILE A 106 16.89 -7.27 0.43
CA ILE A 106 17.85 -7.03 -0.65
C ILE A 106 19.23 -7.55 -0.22
N GLY A 107 19.70 -8.61 -0.86
CA GLY A 107 21.02 -9.21 -0.59
C GLY A 107 21.04 -10.70 -0.28
N SER A 108 19.93 -11.36 0.01
CA SER A 108 19.89 -12.80 0.06
C SER A 108 19.42 -13.39 -1.26
N ILE A 109 20.35 -13.93 -1.99
CA ILE A 109 20.12 -14.71 -3.20
C ILE A 109 19.48 -16.03 -2.77
N GLY A 110 18.28 -16.28 -3.20
CA GLY A 110 17.75 -17.62 -3.11
C GLY A 110 16.25 -17.73 -3.00
N SER A 111 15.67 -18.17 -4.08
CA SER A 111 14.45 -18.95 -4.22
C SER A 111 13.15 -18.42 -3.59
N GLY A 112 12.30 -17.90 -4.42
CA GLY A 112 10.87 -18.10 -4.25
C GLY A 112 10.05 -16.97 -3.66
N PHE A 113 10.65 -15.90 -3.18
CA PHE A 113 9.94 -14.76 -2.60
C PHE A 113 10.02 -13.49 -3.44
N ASP A 114 10.06 -13.61 -4.71
CA ASP A 114 10.05 -12.51 -5.68
C ASP A 114 8.74 -11.71 -5.67
N LYS A 115 7.93 -11.96 -4.70
CA LYS A 115 6.61 -11.37 -4.62
C LYS A 115 6.68 -10.29 -3.58
N ILE A 116 6.61 -9.03 -4.05
CA ILE A 116 5.75 -8.20 -3.26
C ILE A 116 6.39 -7.00 -2.68
N LEU A 117 7.27 -6.46 -2.36
CA LEU A 117 7.27 -5.19 -1.62
C LEU A 117 8.29 -4.17 -2.10
N TYR A 118 7.82 -3.17 -2.82
CA TYR A 118 8.61 -1.97 -3.06
C TYR A 118 8.54 -0.98 -1.92
N THR A 119 7.49 -1.03 -1.11
CA THR A 119 7.23 0.06 -0.20
C THR A 119 6.92 -0.46 1.17
N ILE A 120 7.87 -0.33 2.04
CA ILE A 120 7.63 -0.33 3.47
C ILE A 120 7.38 1.12 3.85
N GLY A 121 6.14 1.49 4.03
CA GLY A 121 5.80 2.75 4.64
C GLY A 121 6.18 2.72 6.12
N PHE A 122 7.02 3.64 6.56
CA PHE A 122 7.20 3.87 7.98
C PHE A 122 5.99 4.66 8.48
N CYS A 123 5.21 4.07 9.35
CA CYS A 123 4.35 4.86 10.20
C CYS A 123 5.30 5.61 11.16
N GLN A 124 5.68 6.82 10.79
CA GLN A 124 6.18 7.74 11.80
C GLN A 124 4.99 8.05 12.68
N THR A 125 4.92 7.33 13.77
CA THR A 125 4.06 7.69 14.88
C THR A 125 4.53 9.03 15.40
N ALA A 126 4.06 10.10 14.79
CA ALA A 126 3.82 11.30 15.54
C ALA A 126 2.56 11.03 16.36
N CYS A 127 2.67 10.16 17.31
CA CYS A 127 1.75 10.02 18.43
C CYS A 127 2.40 10.62 19.64
#